data_2ed0b08cf31fb1386d653a2e73e0b026
#
_entry.id   2ed0b08cf31fb1386d653a2e73e0b026
#
_cell.length_a   1.000
_cell.length_b   1.000
_cell.length_c   1.000
_cell.angle_alpha   90.00
_cell.angle_beta   90.00
_cell.angle_gamma   90.00
#
_symmetry.space_group_name_H-M   'P 1'
#
loop_
_entity.id
_entity.type
_entity.pdbx_description
1 polymer ?
#
loop_
_entity_poly.entity_id
_entity_poly.type
_entity_poly.pdbx_seq_one_letter_code
_entity_poly.pdbx_strand_id
1 'polypeptide(L)'
;MKDCCKNYLNEQFGGDADTMESVYALYVESVGEKLAEAKDALAGADWTKLDAAAHTLKGNALAAGDKPLAEVAISLRNAAKLQATEHSAQLISQIEKLSAEL
;
A
#
# COMPACT_ATOMS: atom_id res chain seq x y z
N MET A 1 -15.90 0.68 2.21
CA MET A 1 -14.82 1.46 1.57
C MET A 1 -14.31 2.51 2.54
N LYS A 2 -13.00 2.63 2.66
CA LYS A 2 -12.35 3.61 3.53
C LYS A 2 -12.71 5.04 3.09
N ASP A 3 -12.97 5.95 4.04
CA ASP A 3 -13.48 7.30 3.73
C ASP A 3 -12.58 8.09 2.79
N CYS A 4 -11.26 8.09 3.00
CA CYS A 4 -10.35 8.82 2.13
C CYS A 4 -10.37 8.29 0.70
N CYS A 5 -10.49 6.99 0.53
CA CYS A 5 -10.62 6.36 -0.78
C CYS A 5 -11.96 6.71 -1.43
N LYS A 6 -13.04 6.62 -0.66
CA LYS A 6 -14.39 6.94 -1.14
C LYS A 6 -14.45 8.38 -1.66
N ASN A 7 -13.94 9.33 -0.91
CA ASN A 7 -13.94 10.74 -1.30
C ASN A 7 -13.13 10.97 -2.58
N TYR A 8 -11.93 10.41 -2.64
CA TYR A 8 -11.05 10.55 -3.79
C TYR A 8 -11.65 9.91 -5.05
N LEU A 9 -12.12 8.66 -4.94
CA LEU A 9 -12.70 7.93 -6.07
C LEU A 9 -13.99 8.57 -6.56
N ASN A 10 -14.79 9.12 -5.65
CA ASN A 10 -15.99 9.85 -6.02
C ASN A 10 -15.67 11.07 -6.89
N GLU A 11 -14.63 11.81 -6.56
CA GLU A 11 -14.16 12.94 -7.38
C GLU A 11 -13.65 12.48 -8.74
N GLN A 12 -12.88 11.39 -8.78
CA GLN A 12 -12.27 10.88 -10.01
C GLN A 12 -13.29 10.30 -10.99
N PHE A 13 -14.33 9.64 -10.49
CA PHE A 13 -15.29 8.89 -11.30
C PHE A 13 -16.72 9.46 -11.29
N GLY A 14 -16.87 10.69 -10.79
CA GLY A 14 -18.13 11.40 -10.86
C GLY A 14 -19.31 10.70 -10.19
N GLY A 15 -19.05 9.90 -9.15
CA GLY A 15 -20.08 9.20 -8.41
C GLY A 15 -20.54 7.89 -9.06
N ASP A 16 -19.85 7.39 -10.09
CA ASP A 16 -20.14 6.07 -10.69
C ASP A 16 -19.74 4.97 -9.68
N ALA A 17 -20.74 4.51 -8.94
CA ALA A 17 -20.54 3.55 -7.85
C ALA A 17 -19.92 2.23 -8.32
N ASP A 18 -20.35 1.71 -9.48
CA ASP A 18 -19.85 0.44 -10.01
C ASP A 18 -18.36 0.54 -10.36
N THR A 19 -17.95 1.62 -11.00
CA THR A 19 -16.54 1.88 -11.33
C THR A 19 -15.71 2.06 -10.06
N MET A 20 -16.21 2.83 -9.09
CA MET A 20 -15.53 3.04 -7.82
C MET A 20 -15.30 1.72 -7.08
N GLU A 21 -16.31 0.87 -6.99
CA GLU A 21 -16.21 -0.42 -6.33
C GLU A 21 -15.21 -1.35 -7.01
N SER A 22 -15.19 -1.37 -8.33
CA SER A 22 -14.27 -2.19 -9.13
C SER A 22 -12.82 -1.75 -8.91
N VAL A 23 -12.56 -0.45 -8.97
CA VAL A 23 -11.23 0.12 -8.72
C VAL A 23 -10.78 -0.16 -7.30
N TYR A 24 -11.66 0.03 -6.33
CA TYR A 24 -11.35 -0.22 -4.92
C TYR A 24 -11.04 -1.69 -4.66
N ALA A 25 -11.82 -2.61 -5.23
CA ALA A 25 -11.59 -4.05 -5.08
C ALA A 25 -10.21 -4.45 -5.62
N LEU A 26 -9.80 -3.92 -6.77
CA LEU A 26 -8.47 -4.15 -7.32
C LEU A 26 -7.37 -3.59 -6.41
N TYR A 27 -7.61 -2.43 -5.82
CA TYR A 27 -6.68 -1.84 -4.85
C TYR A 27 -6.50 -2.75 -3.64
N VAL A 28 -7.60 -3.19 -3.02
CA VAL A 28 -7.56 -4.08 -1.84
C VAL A 28 -6.79 -5.37 -2.16
N GLU A 29 -7.06 -5.97 -3.30
CA GLU A 29 -6.37 -7.19 -3.74
C GLU A 29 -4.88 -6.93 -3.92
N SER A 30 -4.50 -5.84 -4.58
CA SER A 30 -3.12 -5.47 -4.80
C SER A 30 -2.36 -5.22 -3.50
N VAL A 31 -2.99 -4.56 -2.52
CA VAL A 31 -2.37 -4.34 -1.21
C VAL A 31 -2.04 -5.67 -0.55
N GLY A 32 -2.96 -6.63 -0.57
CA GLY A 32 -2.71 -7.96 0.00
C GLY A 32 -1.54 -8.67 -0.66
N GLU A 33 -1.49 -8.66 -1.99
CA GLU A 33 -0.41 -9.29 -2.76
C GLU A 33 0.96 -8.64 -2.48
N LYS A 34 1.01 -7.32 -2.53
CA LYS A 34 2.27 -6.58 -2.34
C LYS A 34 2.75 -6.62 -0.90
N LEU A 35 1.84 -6.65 0.05
CA LEU A 35 2.19 -6.84 1.46
C LEU A 35 2.85 -8.21 1.68
N ALA A 36 2.31 -9.27 1.08
CA ALA A 36 2.90 -10.61 1.14
C ALA A 36 4.30 -10.63 0.52
N GLU A 37 4.48 -10.00 -0.65
CA GLU A 37 5.78 -9.87 -1.29
C GLU A 37 6.78 -9.10 -0.42
N ALA A 38 6.33 -8.03 0.25
CA ALA A 38 7.19 -7.24 1.14
C ALA A 38 7.65 -8.08 2.34
N LYS A 39 6.76 -8.87 2.93
CA LYS A 39 7.10 -9.76 4.04
C LYS A 39 8.13 -10.81 3.64
N ASP A 40 7.95 -11.43 2.48
CA ASP A 40 8.88 -12.41 1.95
C ASP A 40 10.24 -11.81 1.65
N ALA A 41 10.25 -10.61 1.05
CA ALA A 41 11.48 -9.90 0.74
C ALA A 41 12.26 -9.56 2.01
N LEU A 42 11.57 -9.07 3.05
CA LEU A 42 12.23 -8.75 4.32
C LEU A 42 12.82 -10.01 4.98
N ALA A 43 12.07 -11.11 4.99
CA ALA A 43 12.51 -12.38 5.56
C ALA A 43 13.78 -12.91 4.88
N GLY A 44 13.92 -12.69 3.57
CA GLY A 44 15.09 -13.09 2.79
C GLY A 44 16.16 -12.01 2.67
N ALA A 45 15.99 -10.86 3.34
CA ALA A 45 16.86 -9.70 3.20
C ALA A 45 17.05 -9.26 1.74
N ASP A 46 16.03 -9.42 0.94
CA ASP A 46 16.02 -9.00 -0.47
C ASP A 46 15.52 -7.56 -0.56
N TRP A 47 16.46 -6.63 -0.37
CA TRP A 47 16.15 -5.20 -0.30
C TRP A 47 15.64 -4.61 -1.60
N THR A 48 16.12 -5.11 -2.73
CA THR A 48 15.64 -4.69 -4.05
C THR A 48 14.17 -5.07 -4.24
N LYS A 49 13.80 -6.29 -3.88
CA LYS A 49 12.42 -6.77 -3.94
C LYS A 49 11.52 -6.01 -2.97
N LEU A 50 12.02 -5.72 -1.77
CA LEU A 50 11.26 -4.94 -0.77
C LEU A 50 10.98 -3.52 -1.27
N ASP A 51 11.99 -2.84 -1.83
CA ASP A 51 11.82 -1.52 -2.42
C ASP A 51 10.80 -1.53 -3.56
N ALA A 52 10.86 -2.54 -4.43
CA ALA A 52 9.91 -2.68 -5.53
C ALA A 52 8.47 -2.88 -5.04
N ALA A 53 8.25 -3.72 -4.03
CA ALA A 53 6.93 -3.94 -3.44
C ALA A 53 6.40 -2.65 -2.79
N ALA A 54 7.23 -1.94 -2.06
CA ALA A 54 6.87 -0.67 -1.43
C ALA A 54 6.55 0.41 -2.47
N HIS A 55 7.29 0.46 -3.58
CA HIS A 55 7.01 1.39 -4.68
C HIS A 55 5.62 1.14 -5.29
N THR A 56 5.28 -0.11 -5.51
CA THR A 56 3.97 -0.49 -6.04
C THR A 56 2.86 -0.18 -5.05
N LEU A 57 3.06 -0.47 -3.75
CA LEU A 57 2.11 -0.11 -2.69
C LEU A 57 1.84 1.40 -2.69
N LYS A 58 2.89 2.20 -2.76
CA LYS A 58 2.76 3.66 -2.82
C LYS A 58 1.93 4.10 -4.02
N GLY A 59 2.26 3.61 -5.21
CA GLY A 59 1.58 3.98 -6.45
C GLY A 59 0.10 3.61 -6.43
N ASN A 60 -0.21 2.41 -5.98
CA ASN A 60 -1.59 1.92 -5.88
C ASN A 60 -2.39 2.70 -4.83
N ALA A 61 -1.77 3.01 -3.68
CA ALA A 61 -2.43 3.79 -2.64
C ALA A 61 -2.75 5.20 -3.12
N LEU A 62 -1.83 5.86 -3.82
CA LEU A 62 -2.07 7.18 -4.40
C LEU A 62 -3.20 7.14 -5.43
N ALA A 63 -3.23 6.11 -6.27
CA ALA A 63 -4.28 5.94 -7.28
C ALA A 63 -5.67 5.69 -6.67
N ALA A 64 -5.73 5.14 -5.46
CA ALA A 64 -6.97 4.89 -4.73
C ALA A 64 -7.32 5.99 -3.71
N GLY A 65 -6.47 7.01 -3.57
CA GLY A 65 -6.66 8.08 -2.60
C GLY A 65 -6.36 7.69 -1.15
N ASP A 66 -5.62 6.61 -0.95
CA ASP A 66 -5.25 6.12 0.39
C ASP A 66 -3.93 6.77 0.83
N LYS A 67 -4.01 8.03 1.21
CA LYS A 67 -2.85 8.82 1.63
C LYS A 67 -2.11 8.23 2.83
N PRO A 68 -2.78 7.79 3.90
CA PRO A 68 -2.08 7.20 5.04
C PRO A 68 -1.21 6.00 4.66
N LEU A 69 -1.74 5.10 3.84
CA LEU A 69 -0.98 3.92 3.39
C LEU A 69 0.16 4.33 2.46
N ALA A 70 -0.07 5.29 1.57
CA ALA A 70 0.97 5.80 0.68
C ALA A 70 2.16 6.37 1.46
N GLU A 71 1.91 7.12 2.52
CA GLU A 71 2.96 7.71 3.36
C GLU A 71 3.82 6.63 4.04
N VAL A 72 3.19 5.59 4.57
CA VAL A 72 3.94 4.47 5.19
C VAL A 72 4.74 3.71 4.13
N ALA A 73 4.19 3.51 2.95
CA ALA A 73 4.90 2.85 1.84
C ALA A 73 6.14 3.65 1.40
N ILE A 74 6.06 4.98 1.39
CA ILE A 74 7.21 5.84 1.09
C ILE A 74 8.31 5.64 2.17
N SER A 75 7.92 5.61 3.43
CA SER A 75 8.84 5.35 4.53
C SER A 75 9.49 3.97 4.42
N LEU A 76 8.71 2.97 3.99
CA LEU A 76 9.22 1.60 3.78
C LEU A 76 10.26 1.56 2.66
N ARG A 77 10.06 2.31 1.57
CA ARG A 77 11.07 2.42 0.52
C ARG A 77 12.38 2.98 1.06
N ASN A 78 12.30 4.04 1.86
CA ASN A 78 13.49 4.65 2.45
C ASN A 78 14.20 3.68 3.40
N ALA A 79 13.46 2.96 4.23
CA ALA A 79 14.02 1.95 5.13
C ALA A 79 14.69 0.80 4.35
N ALA A 80 14.10 0.37 3.24
CA ALA A 80 14.67 -0.66 2.38
C ALA A 80 16.01 -0.20 1.77
N LYS A 81 16.09 1.03 1.31
CA LYS A 81 17.33 1.60 0.77
C LYS A 81 18.43 1.66 1.82
N LEU A 82 18.08 1.89 3.07
CA LEU A 82 19.01 1.90 4.20
C LEU A 82 19.27 0.50 4.76
N GLN A 83 18.61 -0.51 4.24
CA GLN A 83 18.66 -1.90 4.73
C GLN A 83 18.36 -1.99 6.23
N ALA A 84 17.40 -1.20 6.68
CA ALA A 84 17.00 -1.10 8.09
C ALA A 84 15.98 -2.17 8.44
N THR A 85 16.41 -3.31 8.92
CA THR A 85 15.57 -4.51 9.14
C THR A 85 14.42 -4.25 10.12
N GLU A 86 14.73 -3.76 11.32
CA GLU A 86 13.69 -3.53 12.34
C GLU A 86 12.70 -2.45 11.94
N HIS A 87 13.20 -1.36 11.38
CA HIS A 87 12.34 -0.27 10.92
C HIS A 87 11.42 -0.71 9.78
N SER A 88 11.95 -1.49 8.84
CA SER A 88 11.15 -2.09 7.76
C SER A 88 10.05 -2.99 8.31
N ALA A 89 10.37 -3.82 9.30
CA ALA A 89 9.38 -4.70 9.94
C ALA A 89 8.26 -3.92 10.63
N GLN A 90 8.60 -2.83 11.31
CA GLN A 90 7.62 -1.95 11.95
C GLN A 90 6.69 -1.30 10.93
N LEU A 91 7.25 -0.83 9.80
CA LEU A 91 6.48 -0.19 8.74
C LEU A 91 5.56 -1.19 8.03
N ILE A 92 6.01 -2.41 7.79
CA ILE A 92 5.16 -3.48 7.26
C ILE A 92 4.00 -3.76 8.21
N SER A 93 4.25 -3.82 9.51
CA SER A 93 3.20 -3.98 10.52
C SER A 93 2.17 -2.85 10.48
N GLN A 94 2.61 -1.61 10.27
CA GLN A 94 1.72 -0.47 10.11
C GLN A 94 0.86 -0.60 8.84
N ILE A 95 1.44 -1.05 7.73
CA ILE A 95 0.69 -1.29 6.49
C ILE A 95 -0.36 -2.39 6.71
N GLU A 96 -0.01 -3.44 7.44
CA GLU A 96 -0.99 -4.49 7.78
C GLU A 96 -2.20 -3.94 8.53
N LYS A 97 -1.97 -3.09 9.52
CA LYS A 97 -3.04 -2.45 10.29
C LYS A 97 -3.91 -1.57 9.42
N LEU A 98 -3.29 -0.77 8.55
CA LEU A 98 -4.02 0.09 7.62
C LEU A 98 -4.81 -0.74 6.60
N SER A 99 -4.25 -1.85 6.12
CA SER A 99 -4.95 -2.72 5.17
C SER A 99 -6.15 -3.42 5.79
N ALA A 100 -6.13 -3.69 7.10
CA ALA A 100 -7.25 -4.28 7.82
C ALA A 100 -8.47 -3.36 7.84
N GLU A 101 -8.29 -2.05 7.62
CA GLU A 101 -9.37 -1.07 7.55
C GLU A 101 -10.00 -1.00 6.15
N LEU A 102 -9.41 -1.62 5.17
CA LEU A 102 -9.92 -1.66 3.81
C LEU A 102 -11.05 -2.69 3.69
#